data_cdeea3686bcdb5a2d6277a834d65207b
#
_entry.id   cdeea3686bcdb5a2d6277a834d65207b
#
_cell.length_a   1.000
_cell.length_b   1.000
_cell.length_c   1.000
_cell.angle_alpha   90.00
_cell.angle_beta   90.00
_cell.angle_gamma   90.00
#
_symmetry.space_group_name_H-M   'P 1'
#
loop_
_entity.id
_entity.type
_entity.pdbx_description
1 polymer ?
#
loop_
_entity_poly.entity_id
_entity_poly.type
_entity_poly.pdbx_seq_one_letter_code
_entity_poly.pdbx_strand_id
1 'polypeptide(L)'
;MRCNIYIPDPFRSGHFRDLTVRLVRFRQRTGENRIGVMLGANYLAEITGAKASSEPLLDFLRDPKAEFKAQLAADSAKKNLDGGKQNEKGYWSLDFVTVLPPIAHPTKIICMGGNFSDHLAEGSSSLPPFPISFLKAPTSIVGHRAPVIYPRRVKHLDYEVELATVIGKECKDVRRKDALDYVAGFSVFNDISARDIQFAEMKRGFCNLGKNFDTFGPMGPCLVTPDQAGNPDNLGMELRVNGQTRQLSSTKKMVFKIRELVEFFSSMTLEPGDIITSGTPSGVAIYRKPDKEPYLLRPGDSIEAKVENLGSLQNMVVDMQPPYSSSKK
;
A
#
# COMPACT_ATOMS: atom_id res chain seq x y z
N MET A 1 -30.78 -4.16 32.53
CA MET A 1 -29.72 -3.15 32.56
C MET A 1 -28.47 -3.74 31.90
N ARG A 2 -28.21 -3.38 30.62
CA ARG A 2 -26.97 -3.76 29.96
C ARG A 2 -25.94 -2.69 30.31
N CYS A 3 -24.90 -3.06 31.04
CA CYS A 3 -23.80 -2.21 31.38
C CYS A 3 -22.98 -1.97 30.09
N ASN A 4 -23.10 -0.80 29.49
CA ASN A 4 -22.22 -0.39 28.39
C ASN A 4 -20.83 -0.12 29.01
N ILE A 5 -19.96 -1.11 28.94
CA ILE A 5 -18.53 -0.86 29.18
C ILE A 5 -18.02 -0.05 28.01
N TYR A 6 -17.76 1.23 28.24
CA TYR A 6 -17.05 2.10 27.29
C TYR A 6 -15.61 1.58 27.18
N ILE A 7 -15.32 0.84 26.10
CA ILE A 7 -13.94 0.53 25.71
C ILE A 7 -13.46 1.75 24.92
N PRO A 8 -12.47 2.50 25.41
CA PRO A 8 -11.93 3.65 24.66
C PRO A 8 -11.43 3.15 23.31
N ASP A 9 -11.80 3.85 22.25
CA ASP A 9 -11.39 3.58 20.87
C ASP A 9 -9.87 3.78 20.73
N PRO A 10 -9.07 2.73 20.55
CA PRO A 10 -7.61 2.84 20.42
C PRO A 10 -7.15 3.63 19.19
N PHE A 11 -8.07 3.95 18.27
CA PHE A 11 -7.79 4.73 17.06
C PHE A 11 -8.12 6.23 17.23
N ARG A 12 -8.58 6.67 18.43
CA ARG A 12 -8.94 8.07 18.71
C ARG A 12 -7.93 8.85 19.54
N SER A 13 -6.73 8.35 19.80
CA SER A 13 -5.74 9.10 20.60
C SER A 13 -5.03 10.15 19.74
N GLY A 14 -5.54 11.37 19.74
CA GLY A 14 -4.88 12.52 19.11
C GLY A 14 -3.78 13.10 20.00
N HIS A 15 -2.53 12.67 19.87
CA HIS A 15 -1.34 13.34 20.46
C HIS A 15 -0.03 12.91 19.82
N PHE A 16 0.05 12.79 18.49
CA PHE A 16 1.34 12.77 17.80
C PHE A 16 1.72 14.22 17.42
N ARG A 17 2.23 14.99 18.37
CA ARG A 17 2.77 16.31 18.07
C ARG A 17 4.26 16.16 17.80
N ASP A 18 4.68 16.09 16.53
CA ASP A 18 6.02 16.30 15.94
C ASP A 18 6.69 15.16 15.19
N LEU A 19 6.17 13.92 15.16
CA LEU A 19 6.71 12.84 14.33
C LEU A 19 5.58 12.04 13.68
N THR A 20 5.49 12.09 12.35
CA THR A 20 4.62 11.15 11.62
C THR A 20 5.09 9.73 11.89
N VAL A 21 4.34 8.96 12.67
CA VAL A 21 4.66 7.57 12.96
C VAL A 21 4.29 6.70 11.76
N ARG A 22 5.31 6.25 11.06
CA ARG A 22 5.22 5.37 9.90
C ARG A 22 5.56 3.96 10.31
N LEU A 23 4.54 3.16 10.61
CA LEU A 23 4.71 1.79 11.08
C LEU A 23 5.16 0.87 9.94
N VAL A 24 6.16 0.04 10.19
CA VAL A 24 6.75 -0.86 9.20
C VAL A 24 6.82 -2.28 9.71
N ARG A 25 6.56 -3.24 8.82
CA ARG A 25 6.93 -4.64 9.00
C ARG A 25 8.24 -4.91 8.29
N PHE A 26 9.13 -5.61 8.94
CA PHE A 26 10.41 -5.96 8.33
C PHE A 26 10.88 -7.34 8.79
N ARG A 27 11.78 -7.92 8.00
CA ARG A 27 12.46 -9.18 8.30
C ARG A 27 13.94 -8.92 8.46
N GLN A 28 14.48 -9.36 9.56
CA GLN A 28 15.93 -9.36 9.80
C GLN A 28 16.62 -10.46 8.98
N ARG A 29 17.92 -10.37 8.78
CA ARG A 29 18.72 -11.41 8.11
C ARG A 29 18.66 -12.76 8.82
N THR A 30 18.36 -12.79 10.11
CA THR A 30 18.10 -14.01 10.91
C THR A 30 16.80 -14.71 10.54
N GLY A 31 15.95 -14.09 9.69
CA GLY A 31 14.65 -14.63 9.25
C GLY A 31 13.48 -14.20 10.11
N GLU A 32 13.70 -13.51 11.23
CA GLU A 32 12.62 -13.07 12.13
C GLU A 32 11.86 -11.86 11.58
N ASN A 33 10.52 -11.94 11.60
CA ASN A 33 9.63 -10.83 11.30
C ASN A 33 9.46 -9.94 12.53
N ARG A 34 9.61 -8.64 12.33
CA ARG A 34 9.52 -7.59 13.36
C ARG A 34 8.65 -6.44 12.87
N ILE A 35 8.28 -5.57 13.81
CA ILE A 35 7.66 -4.28 13.50
C ILE A 35 8.54 -3.14 14.01
N GLY A 36 8.39 -1.98 13.39
CA GLY A 36 9.16 -0.81 13.74
C GLY A 36 8.52 0.48 13.26
N VAL A 37 9.26 1.57 13.43
CA VAL A 37 8.91 2.91 12.94
C VAL A 37 9.95 3.33 11.91
N MET A 38 9.52 3.81 10.76
CA MET A 38 10.40 4.39 9.74
C MET A 38 10.98 5.71 10.23
N LEU A 39 12.28 5.88 10.07
CA LEU A 39 13.03 7.10 10.37
C LEU A 39 13.62 7.65 9.07
N GLY A 40 12.97 8.68 8.53
CA GLY A 40 13.31 9.17 7.19
C GLY A 40 13.07 8.11 6.10
N ALA A 41 13.94 8.11 5.08
CA ALA A 41 13.79 7.23 3.90
C ALA A 41 14.57 5.91 4.01
N ASN A 42 15.59 5.84 4.88
CA ASN A 42 16.60 4.77 4.81
C ASN A 42 16.79 3.98 6.11
N TYR A 43 16.09 4.34 7.17
CA TYR A 43 16.28 3.74 8.49
C TYR A 43 14.96 3.39 9.15
N LEU A 44 15.01 2.46 10.09
CA LEU A 44 13.89 2.13 10.96
C LEU A 44 14.35 1.89 12.40
N ALA A 45 13.46 2.15 13.36
CA ALA A 45 13.58 1.76 14.75
C ALA A 45 12.68 0.56 15.03
N GLU A 46 13.22 -0.49 15.63
CA GLU A 46 12.45 -1.68 16.02
C GLU A 46 11.60 -1.37 17.27
N ILE A 47 10.34 -1.78 17.22
CA ILE A 47 9.46 -1.76 18.39
C ILE A 47 9.64 -3.08 19.15
N THR A 48 10.35 -3.02 20.29
CA THR A 48 10.61 -4.21 21.10
C THR A 48 9.37 -4.67 21.86
N GLY A 49 9.25 -5.99 22.09
CA GLY A 49 8.15 -6.58 22.83
C GLY A 49 6.81 -6.67 22.07
N ALA A 50 6.81 -6.43 20.77
CA ALA A 50 5.67 -6.75 19.93
C ALA A 50 5.51 -8.28 19.85
N LYS A 51 4.27 -8.76 20.05
CA LYS A 51 3.98 -10.19 19.97
C LYS A 51 4.07 -10.66 18.51
N ALA A 52 4.60 -11.86 18.30
CA ALA A 52 4.49 -12.55 17.02
C ALA A 52 3.01 -12.89 16.76
N SER A 53 2.50 -12.46 15.62
CA SER A 53 1.12 -12.75 15.19
C SER A 53 1.05 -12.81 13.66
N SER A 54 -0.11 -13.22 13.14
CA SER A 54 -0.37 -13.23 11.70
C SER A 54 -0.42 -11.80 11.12
N GLU A 55 -0.98 -10.83 11.88
CA GLU A 55 -1.07 -9.42 11.49
C GLU A 55 -0.46 -8.49 12.54
N PRO A 56 0.90 -8.45 12.65
CA PRO A 56 1.59 -7.79 13.77
C PRO A 56 1.32 -6.30 13.88
N LEU A 57 1.14 -5.57 12.77
CA LEU A 57 0.84 -4.14 12.84
C LEU A 57 -0.57 -3.85 13.32
N LEU A 58 -1.56 -4.64 12.89
CA LEU A 58 -2.94 -4.47 13.34
C LEU A 58 -3.06 -4.80 14.84
N ASP A 59 -2.40 -5.88 15.29
CA ASP A 59 -2.40 -6.25 16.70
C ASP A 59 -1.66 -5.22 17.56
N PHE A 60 -0.58 -4.66 17.04
CA PHE A 60 0.13 -3.55 17.69
C PHE A 60 -0.76 -2.31 17.85
N LEU A 61 -1.51 -1.93 16.82
CA LEU A 61 -2.41 -0.78 16.85
C LEU A 61 -3.57 -0.95 17.86
N ARG A 62 -3.90 -2.17 18.24
CA ARG A 62 -4.90 -2.45 19.31
C ARG A 62 -4.34 -2.29 20.72
N ASP A 63 -3.02 -2.20 20.88
CA ASP A 63 -2.40 -1.96 22.19
C ASP A 63 -2.63 -0.50 22.61
N PRO A 64 -3.26 -0.22 23.77
CA PRO A 64 -3.45 1.14 24.27
C PRO A 64 -2.15 1.95 24.42
N LYS A 65 -1.01 1.27 24.48
CA LYS A 65 0.34 1.87 24.56
C LYS A 65 1.07 1.89 23.22
N ALA A 66 0.40 1.61 22.10
CA ALA A 66 1.03 1.53 20.80
C ALA A 66 1.78 2.81 20.43
N GLU A 67 1.14 3.95 20.61
CA GLU A 67 1.69 5.28 20.36
C GLU A 67 2.96 5.52 21.20
N PHE A 68 2.86 5.33 22.52
CA PHE A 68 3.99 5.51 23.42
C PHE A 68 5.17 4.61 23.06
N LYS A 69 4.91 3.33 22.72
CA LYS A 69 5.95 2.38 22.32
C LYS A 69 6.62 2.78 21.01
N ALA A 70 5.84 3.25 20.04
CA ALA A 70 6.36 3.72 18.75
C ALA A 70 7.24 4.97 18.94
N GLN A 71 6.79 5.95 19.73
CA GLN A 71 7.53 7.16 20.05
C GLN A 71 8.84 6.82 20.80
N LEU A 72 8.78 5.96 21.79
CA LEU A 72 9.96 5.53 22.56
C LEU A 72 11.01 4.86 21.66
N ALA A 73 10.58 4.01 20.71
CA ALA A 73 11.46 3.39 19.74
C ALA A 73 12.14 4.44 18.84
N ALA A 74 11.35 5.40 18.32
CA ALA A 74 11.86 6.48 17.47
C ALA A 74 12.87 7.37 18.21
N ASP A 75 12.58 7.77 19.45
CA ASP A 75 13.46 8.64 20.26
C ASP A 75 14.76 7.94 20.66
N SER A 76 14.68 6.65 21.01
CA SER A 76 15.86 5.85 21.31
C SER A 76 16.79 5.70 20.10
N ALA A 77 16.21 5.52 18.92
CA ALA A 77 16.97 5.40 17.68
C ALA A 77 17.63 6.73 17.26
N LYS A 78 16.96 7.87 17.45
CA LYS A 78 17.54 9.20 17.18
C LYS A 78 18.81 9.43 18.03
N LYS A 79 18.76 9.11 19.32
CA LYS A 79 19.94 9.23 20.21
C LYS A 79 21.11 8.36 19.76
N ASN A 80 20.84 7.19 19.19
CA ASN A 80 21.87 6.29 18.65
C ASN A 80 22.45 6.79 17.33
N LEU A 81 21.66 7.46 16.49
CA LEU A 81 22.12 8.12 15.26
C LEU A 81 23.16 9.21 15.55
N ASP A 82 22.86 10.09 16.51
CA ASP A 82 23.75 11.17 16.93
C ASP A 82 25.07 10.63 17.50
N GLY A 83 25.07 9.39 18.03
CA GLY A 83 26.25 8.69 18.55
C GLY A 83 27.04 7.84 17.54
N GLY A 84 26.65 7.83 16.25
CA GLY A 84 27.37 7.08 15.19
C GLY A 84 27.19 5.54 15.23
N LYS A 85 26.28 5.03 16.03
CA LYS A 85 26.03 3.59 16.19
C LYS A 85 24.96 3.12 15.21
N GLN A 86 25.37 2.52 14.10
CA GLN A 86 24.45 1.91 13.12
C GLN A 86 24.35 0.41 13.36
N ASN A 87 23.14 -0.16 13.11
CA ASN A 87 22.85 -1.61 13.16
C ASN A 87 23.06 -2.29 14.53
N GLU A 88 22.95 -1.52 15.61
CA GLU A 88 22.98 -2.05 16.98
C GLU A 88 21.67 -1.74 17.73
N LYS A 89 21.21 -2.69 18.55
CA LYS A 89 20.13 -2.53 19.55
C LYS A 89 18.84 -1.89 19.03
N GLY A 90 18.21 -2.49 17.98
CA GLY A 90 16.87 -2.09 17.55
C GLY A 90 16.83 -0.92 16.56
N TYR A 91 17.95 -0.53 15.97
CA TYR A 91 18.06 0.45 14.91
C TYR A 91 18.71 -0.15 13.66
N TRP A 92 18.05 -0.02 12.50
CA TRP A 92 18.44 -0.70 11.28
C TRP A 92 18.42 0.22 10.06
N SER A 93 19.49 0.15 9.24
CA SER A 93 19.40 0.64 7.87
C SER A 93 18.54 -0.32 7.04
N LEU A 94 17.77 0.20 6.09
CA LEU A 94 16.95 -0.62 5.19
C LEU A 94 17.81 -1.56 4.30
N ASP A 95 19.09 -1.32 4.17
CA ASP A 95 20.01 -2.20 3.41
C ASP A 95 20.30 -3.52 4.16
N PHE A 96 19.99 -3.59 5.45
CA PHE A 96 20.24 -4.76 6.29
C PHE A 96 18.98 -5.55 6.66
N VAL A 97 17.83 -5.10 6.20
CA VAL A 97 16.53 -5.74 6.47
C VAL A 97 15.72 -5.84 5.18
N THR A 98 14.75 -6.73 5.17
CA THR A 98 13.72 -6.78 4.11
C THR A 98 12.46 -6.10 4.62
N VAL A 99 12.04 -5.01 3.98
CA VAL A 99 10.76 -4.37 4.30
C VAL A 99 9.63 -5.20 3.71
N LEU A 100 8.74 -5.65 4.57
CA LEU A 100 7.58 -6.46 4.21
C LEU A 100 6.36 -5.57 3.91
N PRO A 101 5.36 -6.07 3.19
CA PRO A 101 4.09 -5.37 3.07
C PRO A 101 3.50 -5.07 4.46
N PRO A 102 2.86 -3.91 4.68
CA PRO A 102 2.27 -3.59 5.98
C PRO A 102 1.28 -4.64 6.49
N ILE A 103 0.48 -5.20 5.58
CA ILE A 103 -0.47 -6.29 5.87
C ILE A 103 0.09 -7.60 5.31
N ALA A 104 0.07 -8.65 6.14
CA ALA A 104 0.62 -9.95 5.78
C ALA A 104 -0.35 -10.77 4.92
N HIS A 105 -1.61 -10.83 5.35
CA HIS A 105 -2.60 -11.75 4.83
C HIS A 105 -3.98 -11.07 4.70
N PRO A 106 -4.14 -10.07 3.79
CA PRO A 106 -5.46 -9.50 3.54
C PRO A 106 -6.40 -10.59 3.05
N THR A 107 -7.65 -10.62 3.56
CA THR A 107 -8.63 -11.60 3.04
C THR A 107 -9.12 -11.18 1.67
N LYS A 108 -9.18 -9.88 1.41
CA LYS A 108 -9.50 -9.30 0.10
C LYS A 108 -8.79 -7.98 -0.14
N ILE A 109 -8.49 -7.72 -1.40
CA ILE A 109 -7.95 -6.46 -1.89
C ILE A 109 -8.92 -5.96 -2.94
N ILE A 110 -9.67 -4.92 -2.60
CA ILE A 110 -10.70 -4.31 -3.45
C ILE A 110 -10.05 -3.14 -4.18
N CYS A 111 -9.84 -3.30 -5.49
CA CYS A 111 -9.20 -2.28 -6.31
C CYS A 111 -10.24 -1.53 -7.14
N MET A 112 -10.19 -0.19 -7.06
CA MET A 112 -11.10 0.68 -7.80
C MET A 112 -10.73 0.77 -9.28
N GLY A 113 -11.72 0.64 -10.15
CA GLY A 113 -11.62 0.98 -11.56
C GLY A 113 -12.23 2.35 -11.87
N GLY A 114 -11.51 3.21 -12.61
CA GLY A 114 -12.06 4.48 -13.11
C GLY A 114 -12.49 5.48 -12.03
N ASN A 115 -11.74 5.58 -10.94
CA ASN A 115 -12.10 6.46 -9.80
C ASN A 115 -11.41 7.84 -9.82
N PHE A 116 -10.64 8.18 -10.85
CA PHE A 116 -10.02 9.50 -10.96
C PHE A 116 -10.51 10.22 -12.20
N SER A 117 -10.99 11.46 -12.04
CA SER A 117 -11.57 12.25 -13.13
C SER A 117 -10.57 12.51 -14.27
N ASP A 118 -9.30 12.72 -13.97
CA ASP A 118 -8.25 12.92 -14.96
C ASP A 118 -7.87 11.62 -15.69
N HIS A 119 -7.93 10.47 -15.03
CA HIS A 119 -7.74 9.17 -15.67
C HIS A 119 -8.90 8.78 -16.58
N LEU A 120 -10.13 9.06 -16.16
CA LEU A 120 -11.32 8.87 -17.01
C LEU A 120 -11.23 9.73 -18.27
N ALA A 121 -10.80 10.99 -18.16
CA ALA A 121 -10.60 11.89 -19.29
C ALA A 121 -9.50 11.39 -20.24
N GLU A 122 -8.37 10.88 -19.70
CA GLU A 122 -7.27 10.27 -20.46
C GLU A 122 -7.74 9.05 -21.27
N GLY A 123 -8.55 8.18 -20.67
CA GLY A 123 -9.13 6.98 -21.28
C GLY A 123 -10.41 7.24 -22.09
N SER A 124 -10.86 8.49 -22.20
CA SER A 124 -12.14 8.87 -22.84
C SER A 124 -13.34 8.09 -22.29
N SER A 125 -13.34 7.84 -20.98
CA SER A 125 -14.37 7.09 -20.26
C SER A 125 -15.34 8.03 -19.52
N SER A 126 -16.61 7.64 -19.41
CA SER A 126 -17.61 8.36 -18.62
C SER A 126 -17.45 8.11 -17.12
N LEU A 127 -18.01 9.02 -16.32
CA LEU A 127 -18.09 8.83 -14.88
C LEU A 127 -18.95 7.61 -14.54
N PRO A 128 -18.45 6.69 -13.69
CA PRO A 128 -19.27 5.54 -13.27
C PRO A 128 -20.38 5.99 -12.31
N PRO A 129 -21.58 5.36 -12.38
CA PRO A 129 -22.73 5.74 -11.53
C PRO A 129 -22.56 5.30 -10.07
N PHE A 130 -21.68 4.36 -9.79
CA PHE A 130 -21.31 3.84 -8.46
C PHE A 130 -19.87 3.30 -8.49
N PRO A 131 -19.25 3.05 -7.35
CA PRO A 131 -17.90 2.48 -7.29
C PRO A 131 -17.78 1.16 -8.03
N ILE A 132 -16.97 1.13 -9.10
CA ILE A 132 -16.66 -0.09 -9.87
C ILE A 132 -15.33 -0.63 -9.37
N SER A 133 -15.27 -1.94 -9.10
CA SER A 133 -14.08 -2.57 -8.54
C SER A 133 -13.83 -3.96 -9.10
N PHE A 134 -12.63 -4.44 -8.89
CA PHE A 134 -12.24 -5.84 -9.04
C PHE A 134 -11.46 -6.29 -7.81
N LEU A 135 -11.35 -7.60 -7.64
CA LEU A 135 -10.53 -8.16 -6.55
C LEU A 135 -9.13 -8.49 -7.06
N LYS A 136 -8.15 -8.12 -6.27
CA LYS A 136 -6.76 -8.51 -6.48
C LYS A 136 -6.40 -9.64 -5.52
N ALA A 137 -5.68 -10.65 -6.02
CA ALA A 137 -5.28 -11.80 -5.23
C ALA A 137 -4.27 -11.39 -4.14
N PRO A 138 -4.42 -11.87 -2.89
CA PRO A 138 -3.45 -11.62 -1.82
C PRO A 138 -2.02 -12.01 -2.20
N THR A 139 -1.84 -13.05 -3.02
CA THR A 139 -0.52 -13.50 -3.51
C THR A 139 0.18 -12.49 -4.41
N SER A 140 -0.54 -11.49 -4.92
CA SER A 140 0.06 -10.41 -5.71
C SER A 140 0.88 -9.42 -4.87
N ILE A 141 0.64 -9.36 -3.53
CA ILE A 141 1.28 -8.35 -2.67
C ILE A 141 2.78 -8.62 -2.50
N VAL A 142 3.57 -7.56 -2.67
CA VAL A 142 4.99 -7.53 -2.33
C VAL A 142 5.33 -6.21 -1.64
N GLY A 143 6.44 -6.21 -0.86
CA GLY A 143 6.88 -5.05 -0.09
C GLY A 143 7.77 -4.08 -0.86
N HIS A 144 8.22 -3.07 -0.13
CA HIS A 144 9.20 -2.10 -0.59
C HIS A 144 10.52 -2.79 -0.97
N ARG A 145 11.10 -2.43 -2.11
CA ARG A 145 12.32 -3.00 -2.71
C ARG A 145 12.20 -4.48 -3.14
N ALA A 146 11.02 -5.10 -3.02
CA ALA A 146 10.80 -6.41 -3.60
C ALA A 146 10.71 -6.30 -5.14
N PRO A 147 11.10 -7.35 -5.88
CA PRO A 147 11.01 -7.33 -7.35
C PRO A 147 9.56 -7.38 -7.82
N VAL A 148 9.27 -6.68 -8.93
CA VAL A 148 8.09 -6.87 -9.76
C VAL A 148 8.50 -7.79 -10.92
N ILE A 149 7.95 -8.98 -10.96
CA ILE A 149 8.31 -9.99 -11.96
C ILE A 149 7.58 -9.69 -13.28
N TYR A 150 8.33 -9.53 -14.37
CA TYR A 150 7.76 -9.39 -15.71
C TYR A 150 7.37 -10.79 -16.24
N PRO A 151 6.06 -11.12 -16.37
CA PRO A 151 5.65 -12.45 -16.80
C PRO A 151 5.90 -12.67 -18.30
N ARG A 152 6.36 -13.86 -18.69
CA ARG A 152 6.68 -14.19 -20.10
C ARG A 152 5.54 -13.98 -21.10
N ARG A 153 4.29 -14.07 -20.63
CA ARG A 153 3.09 -13.94 -21.47
C ARG A 153 2.64 -12.50 -21.66
N VAL A 154 3.19 -11.56 -20.88
CA VAL A 154 2.80 -10.16 -20.87
C VAL A 154 3.62 -9.40 -21.90
N LYS A 155 2.96 -8.56 -22.67
CA LYS A 155 3.59 -7.69 -23.67
C LYS A 155 3.60 -6.23 -23.21
N HIS A 156 2.57 -5.81 -22.50
CA HIS A 156 2.35 -4.44 -22.08
C HIS A 156 2.19 -4.36 -20.57
N LEU A 157 3.30 -4.24 -19.85
CA LEU A 157 3.32 -4.05 -18.40
C LEU A 157 3.24 -2.56 -18.08
N ASP A 158 2.35 -2.18 -17.17
CA ASP A 158 2.05 -0.80 -16.81
C ASP A 158 2.00 -0.59 -15.29
N TYR A 159 2.11 0.63 -14.85
CA TYR A 159 2.13 1.09 -13.47
C TYR A 159 0.90 1.91 -13.13
N GLU A 160 0.48 1.92 -11.85
CA GLU A 160 -0.66 2.67 -11.33
C GLU A 160 -0.44 3.04 -9.87
N VAL A 161 0.01 4.29 -9.57
CA VAL A 161 0.09 4.74 -8.17
C VAL A 161 -1.29 4.92 -7.59
N GLU A 162 -1.51 4.38 -6.37
CA GLU A 162 -2.78 4.41 -5.66
C GLU A 162 -2.59 4.65 -4.17
N LEU A 163 -3.64 5.13 -3.51
CA LEU A 163 -3.77 5.16 -2.07
C LEU A 163 -4.43 3.85 -1.62
N ALA A 164 -3.74 3.07 -0.76
CA ALA A 164 -4.33 1.91 -0.10
C ALA A 164 -4.91 2.33 1.25
N THR A 165 -6.18 2.01 1.48
CA THR A 165 -6.89 2.13 2.76
C THR A 165 -6.95 0.76 3.41
N VAL A 166 -6.43 0.63 4.62
CA VAL A 166 -6.41 -0.63 5.38
C VAL A 166 -7.51 -0.61 6.43
N ILE A 167 -8.37 -1.63 6.42
CA ILE A 167 -9.41 -1.82 7.43
C ILE A 167 -8.78 -2.30 8.74
N GLY A 168 -9.15 -1.69 9.85
CA GLY A 168 -8.62 -2.01 11.19
C GLY A 168 -9.59 -2.75 12.08
N LYS A 169 -10.89 -2.61 11.83
CA LYS A 169 -11.97 -3.24 12.59
C LYS A 169 -12.96 -3.88 11.64
N GLU A 170 -13.45 -5.07 11.99
CA GLU A 170 -14.56 -5.68 11.27
C GLU A 170 -15.74 -4.71 11.18
N CYS A 171 -16.31 -4.58 10.01
CA CYS A 171 -17.45 -3.70 9.79
C CYS A 171 -18.36 -4.17 8.66
N LYS A 172 -19.64 -3.80 8.79
CA LYS A 172 -20.71 -4.03 7.83
C LYS A 172 -21.71 -2.88 7.89
N ASP A 173 -22.19 -2.45 6.73
CA ASP A 173 -23.21 -1.40 6.57
C ASP A 173 -22.83 -0.09 7.33
N VAL A 174 -21.58 0.33 7.18
CA VAL A 174 -21.03 1.51 7.86
C VAL A 174 -21.56 2.79 7.23
N ARG A 175 -21.97 3.75 8.06
CA ARG A 175 -22.35 5.08 7.56
C ARG A 175 -21.12 5.89 7.19
N ARG A 176 -21.18 6.68 6.13
CA ARG A 176 -20.11 7.53 5.62
C ARG A 176 -19.40 8.36 6.70
N LYS A 177 -20.14 8.95 7.63
CA LYS A 177 -19.58 9.79 8.69
C LYS A 177 -18.68 9.03 9.64
N ASP A 178 -18.94 7.74 9.85
CA ASP A 178 -18.24 6.85 10.78
C ASP A 178 -17.14 6.02 10.07
N ALA A 179 -17.00 6.12 8.75
CA ALA A 179 -16.17 5.27 7.92
C ALA A 179 -14.69 5.22 8.34
N LEU A 180 -14.09 6.35 8.70
CA LEU A 180 -12.67 6.40 9.12
C LEU A 180 -12.42 5.80 10.50
N ASP A 181 -13.45 5.58 11.32
CA ASP A 181 -13.32 4.91 12.63
C ASP A 181 -13.01 3.41 12.47
N TYR A 182 -13.16 2.87 11.25
CA TYR A 182 -12.86 1.48 10.90
C TYR A 182 -11.54 1.33 10.14
N VAL A 183 -10.86 2.43 9.82
CA VAL A 183 -9.59 2.44 9.08
C VAL A 183 -8.41 2.39 10.04
N ALA A 184 -7.53 1.39 9.87
CA ALA A 184 -6.26 1.30 10.61
C ALA A 184 -5.23 2.31 10.13
N GLY A 185 -5.23 2.61 8.84
CA GLY A 185 -4.28 3.53 8.23
C GLY A 185 -4.25 3.44 6.71
N PHE A 186 -3.28 4.16 6.16
CA PHE A 186 -3.05 4.29 4.74
C PHE A 186 -1.63 3.85 4.35
N SER A 187 -1.48 3.41 3.12
CA SER A 187 -0.18 3.03 2.54
C SER A 187 -0.14 3.40 1.06
N VAL A 188 1.06 3.42 0.48
CA VAL A 188 1.20 3.52 -0.98
C VAL A 188 0.96 2.15 -1.60
N PHE A 189 0.27 2.11 -2.72
CA PHE A 189 0.04 0.92 -3.51
C PHE A 189 0.39 1.20 -4.98
N ASN A 190 0.84 0.16 -5.70
CA ASN A 190 1.06 0.23 -7.14
C ASN A 190 0.31 -0.94 -7.79
N ASP A 191 -0.80 -0.65 -8.49
CA ASP A 191 -1.61 -1.66 -9.14
C ASP A 191 -1.01 -2.03 -10.51
N ILE A 192 0.08 -2.82 -10.49
CA ILE A 192 0.75 -3.29 -11.71
C ILE A 192 -0.24 -4.05 -12.58
N SER A 193 -0.19 -3.75 -13.89
CA SER A 193 -1.21 -4.15 -14.86
C SER A 193 -0.58 -4.75 -16.12
N ALA A 194 -0.99 -5.97 -16.49
CA ALA A 194 -0.72 -6.57 -17.78
C ALA A 194 -1.82 -6.15 -18.77
N ARG A 195 -1.64 -5.01 -19.45
CA ARG A 195 -2.69 -4.35 -20.25
C ARG A 195 -3.23 -5.17 -21.41
N ASP A 196 -2.38 -5.92 -22.06
CA ASP A 196 -2.79 -6.80 -23.17
C ASP A 196 -3.76 -7.89 -22.69
N ILE A 197 -3.52 -8.48 -21.53
CA ILE A 197 -4.41 -9.47 -20.91
C ILE A 197 -5.65 -8.77 -20.33
N GLN A 198 -5.48 -7.71 -19.56
CA GLN A 198 -6.57 -6.94 -18.96
C GLN A 198 -7.61 -6.51 -19.99
N PHE A 199 -7.17 -5.91 -21.12
CA PHE A 199 -8.11 -5.46 -22.15
C PHE A 199 -8.78 -6.62 -22.92
N ALA A 200 -8.09 -7.75 -23.07
CA ALA A 200 -8.72 -8.94 -23.62
C ALA A 200 -9.82 -9.49 -22.70
N GLU A 201 -9.59 -9.47 -21.39
CA GLU A 201 -10.59 -9.84 -20.37
C GLU A 201 -11.76 -8.84 -20.35
N MET A 202 -11.48 -7.52 -20.32
CA MET A 202 -12.50 -6.47 -20.27
C MET A 202 -13.45 -6.51 -21.48
N LYS A 203 -12.98 -6.87 -22.67
CA LYS A 203 -13.83 -7.12 -23.85
C LYS A 203 -14.84 -8.25 -23.62
N ARG A 204 -14.63 -9.11 -22.64
CA ARG A 204 -15.50 -10.21 -22.23
C ARG A 204 -16.28 -9.92 -20.95
N GLY A 205 -16.18 -8.71 -20.41
CA GLY A 205 -16.84 -8.29 -19.16
C GLY A 205 -16.12 -8.68 -17.88
N PHE A 206 -14.84 -9.05 -17.94
CA PHE A 206 -14.05 -9.47 -16.79
C PHE A 206 -12.83 -8.57 -16.58
N CYS A 207 -12.30 -8.56 -15.37
CA CYS A 207 -10.99 -8.02 -15.03
C CYS A 207 -10.40 -8.93 -13.94
N ASN A 208 -9.42 -9.74 -14.30
CA ASN A 208 -8.88 -10.77 -13.40
C ASN A 208 -7.37 -10.96 -13.58
N LEU A 209 -6.92 -11.89 -14.44
CA LEU A 209 -5.52 -12.29 -14.56
C LEU A 209 -4.60 -11.12 -14.90
N GLY A 210 -5.05 -10.18 -15.74
CA GLY A 210 -4.30 -8.99 -16.11
C GLY A 210 -3.87 -8.12 -14.92
N LYS A 211 -4.48 -8.31 -13.74
CA LYS A 211 -4.22 -7.61 -12.48
C LYS A 211 -3.68 -8.53 -11.37
N ASN A 212 -3.62 -9.85 -11.56
CA ASN A 212 -3.46 -10.83 -10.48
C ASN A 212 -2.22 -11.72 -10.59
N PHE A 213 -1.23 -11.36 -11.42
CA PHE A 213 0.06 -12.04 -11.36
C PHE A 213 0.73 -11.80 -10.00
N ASP A 214 1.52 -12.76 -9.55
CA ASP A 214 2.38 -12.59 -8.39
C ASP A 214 3.23 -11.33 -8.56
N THR A 215 3.44 -10.59 -7.48
CA THR A 215 4.18 -9.32 -7.42
C THR A 215 3.49 -8.09 -8.06
N PHE A 216 2.25 -8.20 -8.54
CA PHE A 216 1.52 -7.10 -9.17
C PHE A 216 0.83 -6.15 -8.19
N GLY A 217 1.03 -6.32 -6.91
CA GLY A 217 0.51 -5.47 -5.83
C GLY A 217 1.60 -4.95 -4.88
N PRO A 218 2.64 -4.23 -5.36
CA PRO A 218 3.55 -3.57 -4.45
C PRO A 218 2.81 -2.67 -3.46
N MET A 219 3.08 -2.84 -2.14
CA MET A 219 2.45 -2.08 -1.06
C MET A 219 3.47 -1.72 0.03
N GLY A 220 3.44 -0.49 0.48
CA GLY A 220 4.33 0.02 1.53
C GLY A 220 4.83 1.45 1.24
N PRO A 221 5.96 1.87 1.79
CA PRO A 221 6.87 1.12 2.66
C PRO A 221 6.31 0.89 4.08
N CYS A 222 5.27 1.63 4.48
CA CYS A 222 4.75 1.67 5.84
C CYS A 222 3.23 1.82 5.86
N LEU A 223 2.65 1.64 7.03
CA LEU A 223 1.28 2.01 7.37
C LEU A 223 1.31 3.31 8.18
N VAL A 224 0.52 4.29 7.78
CA VAL A 224 0.36 5.58 8.48
C VAL A 224 -1.08 5.69 8.97
N THR A 225 -1.26 5.96 10.27
CA THR A 225 -2.59 6.09 10.89
C THR A 225 -3.35 7.30 10.35
N PRO A 226 -4.71 7.32 10.41
CA PRO A 226 -5.50 8.39 9.80
C PRO A 226 -5.20 9.79 10.34
N ASP A 227 -4.89 9.91 11.63
CA ASP A 227 -4.51 11.17 12.28
C ASP A 227 -3.17 11.73 11.80
N GLN A 228 -2.26 10.85 11.36
CA GLN A 228 -0.93 11.19 10.85
C GLN A 228 -0.87 11.38 9.33
N ALA A 229 -1.73 10.69 8.60
CA ALA A 229 -1.77 10.77 7.13
C ALA A 229 -2.30 12.12 6.63
N GLY A 230 -3.09 12.81 7.44
CA GLY A 230 -3.81 14.01 7.06
C GLY A 230 -5.14 13.68 6.35
N ASN A 231 -5.60 14.59 5.51
CA ASN A 231 -6.87 14.36 4.79
C ASN A 231 -6.66 13.39 3.61
N PRO A 232 -7.16 12.15 3.67
CA PRO A 232 -6.95 11.16 2.61
C PRO A 232 -7.55 11.57 1.26
N ASP A 233 -8.48 12.52 1.26
CA ASP A 233 -9.11 13.04 0.05
C ASP A 233 -8.34 14.25 -0.55
N ASN A 234 -7.15 14.57 0.00
CA ASN A 234 -6.32 15.69 -0.44
C ASN A 234 -4.82 15.40 -0.24
N LEU A 235 -4.32 14.31 -0.79
CA LEU A 235 -2.90 13.93 -0.76
C LEU A 235 -2.31 14.02 -2.16
N GLY A 236 -1.10 14.59 -2.28
CA GLY A 236 -0.34 14.56 -3.52
C GLY A 236 0.09 13.13 -3.86
N MET A 237 0.07 12.79 -5.15
CA MET A 237 0.46 11.47 -5.67
C MET A 237 1.44 11.63 -6.81
N GLU A 238 2.53 10.88 -6.78
CA GLU A 238 3.54 10.87 -7.85
C GLU A 238 4.02 9.44 -8.12
N LEU A 239 4.26 9.12 -9.39
CA LEU A 239 4.99 7.91 -9.78
C LEU A 239 6.08 8.28 -10.78
N ARG A 240 7.26 7.73 -10.55
CA ARG A 240 8.43 7.86 -11.43
C ARG A 240 8.87 6.49 -11.92
N VAL A 241 9.35 6.46 -13.16
CA VAL A 241 10.06 5.32 -13.74
C VAL A 241 11.44 5.81 -14.18
N ASN A 242 12.51 5.20 -13.65
CA ASN A 242 13.90 5.60 -13.91
C ASN A 242 14.14 7.09 -13.61
N GLY A 243 13.54 7.60 -12.52
CA GLY A 243 13.63 8.99 -12.10
C GLY A 243 12.75 9.98 -12.89
N GLN A 244 12.11 9.54 -13.98
CA GLN A 244 11.22 10.39 -14.79
C GLN A 244 9.79 10.32 -14.27
N THR A 245 9.17 11.46 -13.97
CA THR A 245 7.77 11.54 -13.56
C THR A 245 6.84 11.04 -14.64
N ARG A 246 6.02 10.05 -14.30
CA ARG A 246 5.02 9.41 -15.16
C ARG A 246 3.60 9.81 -14.75
N GLN A 247 3.30 9.78 -13.47
CA GLN A 247 2.03 10.24 -12.91
C GLN A 247 2.29 11.35 -11.90
N LEU A 248 1.50 12.41 -11.93
CA LEU A 248 1.52 13.52 -10.96
C LEU A 248 0.10 14.05 -10.79
N SER A 249 -0.48 13.85 -9.62
CA SER A 249 -1.88 14.16 -9.36
C SER A 249 -2.15 14.34 -7.87
N SER A 250 -3.41 14.25 -7.47
CA SER A 250 -3.85 14.28 -6.08
C SER A 250 -5.13 13.49 -5.90
N THR A 251 -5.33 12.90 -4.71
CA THR A 251 -6.58 12.25 -4.30
C THR A 251 -7.80 13.19 -4.33
N LYS A 252 -7.59 14.49 -4.45
CA LYS A 252 -8.67 15.47 -4.74
C LYS A 252 -9.47 15.11 -5.99
N LYS A 253 -8.82 14.46 -6.98
CA LYS A 253 -9.44 14.10 -8.25
C LYS A 253 -10.21 12.77 -8.21
N MET A 254 -10.22 12.08 -7.07
CA MET A 254 -11.10 10.92 -6.87
C MET A 254 -12.57 11.31 -7.09
N VAL A 255 -13.29 10.47 -7.83
CA VAL A 255 -14.75 10.57 -8.02
C VAL A 255 -15.45 10.18 -6.74
N PHE A 256 -15.16 9.00 -6.23
CA PHE A 256 -15.65 8.51 -4.95
C PHE A 256 -14.55 8.64 -3.90
N LYS A 257 -14.83 9.35 -2.81
CA LYS A 257 -13.90 9.63 -1.73
C LYS A 257 -13.74 8.44 -0.78
N ILE A 258 -12.67 8.42 0.02
CA ILE A 258 -12.36 7.27 0.89
C ILE A 258 -13.54 6.88 1.78
N ARG A 259 -14.22 7.85 2.40
CA ARG A 259 -15.39 7.57 3.24
C ARG A 259 -16.54 6.93 2.46
N GLU A 260 -16.73 7.32 1.21
CA GLU A 260 -17.74 6.75 0.31
C GLU A 260 -17.39 5.32 -0.10
N LEU A 261 -16.11 5.05 -0.35
CA LEU A 261 -15.64 3.70 -0.67
C LEU A 261 -15.82 2.74 0.51
N VAL A 262 -15.45 3.16 1.73
CA VAL A 262 -15.66 2.34 2.93
C VAL A 262 -17.16 2.11 3.18
N GLU A 263 -18.00 3.14 3.10
CA GLU A 263 -19.47 3.00 3.18
C GLU A 263 -19.97 1.99 2.15
N PHE A 264 -19.64 2.15 0.88
CA PHE A 264 -20.13 1.32 -0.21
C PHE A 264 -19.68 -0.15 -0.08
N PHE A 265 -18.39 -0.39 0.15
CA PHE A 265 -17.87 -1.75 0.23
C PHE A 265 -18.20 -2.45 1.57
N SER A 266 -18.54 -1.71 2.61
CA SER A 266 -19.05 -2.30 3.85
C SER A 266 -20.44 -2.91 3.72
N SER A 267 -21.11 -2.78 2.57
CA SER A 267 -22.30 -3.59 2.24
C SER A 267 -22.00 -5.10 2.23
N MET A 268 -20.75 -5.49 1.99
CA MET A 268 -20.21 -6.79 2.37
C MET A 268 -19.35 -6.64 3.63
N THR A 269 -19.20 -7.72 4.42
CA THR A 269 -18.31 -7.66 5.59
C THR A 269 -16.90 -7.35 5.19
N LEU A 270 -16.34 -6.30 5.77
CA LEU A 270 -14.92 -5.97 5.69
C LEU A 270 -14.23 -6.43 6.97
N GLU A 271 -13.13 -7.13 6.84
CA GLU A 271 -12.35 -7.70 7.94
C GLU A 271 -11.09 -6.88 8.21
N PRO A 272 -10.56 -6.93 9.45
CA PRO A 272 -9.27 -6.30 9.73
C PRO A 272 -8.16 -6.83 8.82
N GLY A 273 -7.46 -5.93 8.13
CA GLY A 273 -6.45 -6.27 7.13
C GLY A 273 -6.95 -6.23 5.69
N ASP A 274 -8.25 -6.15 5.44
CA ASP A 274 -8.75 -5.88 4.10
C ASP A 274 -8.24 -4.55 3.57
N ILE A 275 -8.03 -4.50 2.26
CA ILE A 275 -7.46 -3.33 1.59
C ILE A 275 -8.46 -2.83 0.55
N ILE A 276 -8.71 -1.52 0.56
CA ILE A 276 -9.45 -0.82 -0.50
C ILE A 276 -8.46 0.15 -1.14
N THR A 277 -8.19 0.01 -2.45
CA THR A 277 -7.33 0.96 -3.17
C THR A 277 -8.16 2.01 -3.88
N SER A 278 -7.56 3.20 -4.05
CA SER A 278 -8.28 4.39 -4.54
C SER A 278 -8.60 4.37 -6.03
N GLY A 279 -7.99 3.47 -6.81
CA GLY A 279 -7.79 3.69 -8.24
C GLY A 279 -6.64 4.65 -8.52
N THR A 280 -6.20 4.72 -9.77
CA THR A 280 -5.04 5.49 -10.20
C THR A 280 -5.41 6.77 -10.92
N PRO A 281 -4.62 7.85 -10.81
CA PRO A 281 -4.78 9.07 -11.62
C PRO A 281 -4.23 8.90 -13.03
N SER A 282 -4.38 9.95 -13.87
CA SER A 282 -3.83 10.02 -15.21
C SER A 282 -2.31 9.81 -15.26
N GLY A 283 -1.79 9.44 -16.44
CA GLY A 283 -0.37 9.30 -16.72
C GLY A 283 0.09 7.85 -16.83
N VAL A 284 -0.83 6.88 -16.87
CA VAL A 284 -0.51 5.48 -17.13
C VAL A 284 0.09 5.30 -18.53
N ALA A 285 0.94 4.28 -18.70
CA ALA A 285 1.67 4.09 -19.95
C ALA A 285 0.74 3.84 -21.14
N ILE A 286 -0.32 3.05 -20.95
CA ILE A 286 -1.17 2.57 -22.02
C ILE A 286 -1.92 3.69 -22.78
N TYR A 287 -2.18 4.83 -22.14
CA TYR A 287 -2.89 5.97 -22.75
C TYR A 287 -1.94 7.05 -23.29
N ARG A 288 -0.61 6.86 -23.23
CA ARG A 288 0.36 7.82 -23.74
C ARG A 288 0.28 7.93 -25.27
N LYS A 289 0.28 9.18 -25.76
CA LYS A 289 0.25 9.52 -27.19
C LYS A 289 1.52 10.28 -27.57
N PRO A 290 1.99 10.21 -28.83
CA PRO A 290 1.47 9.37 -29.93
C PRO A 290 1.82 7.89 -29.81
N ASP A 291 2.81 7.52 -28.96
CA ASP A 291 3.29 6.16 -28.79
C ASP A 291 3.42 5.82 -27.29
N LYS A 292 2.86 4.70 -26.91
CA LYS A 292 2.91 4.17 -25.54
C LYS A 292 4.17 3.35 -25.23
N GLU A 293 4.81 2.78 -26.26
CA GLU A 293 5.89 1.81 -26.09
C GLU A 293 7.06 2.30 -25.20
N PRO A 294 7.51 3.58 -25.30
CA PRO A 294 8.57 4.10 -24.43
C PRO A 294 8.17 4.28 -22.96
N TYR A 295 6.88 4.14 -22.64
CA TYR A 295 6.35 4.35 -21.29
C TYR A 295 6.02 3.05 -20.58
N LEU A 296 5.85 1.94 -21.33
CA LEU A 296 5.61 0.61 -20.77
C LEU A 296 6.83 0.13 -19.98
N LEU A 297 6.57 -0.55 -18.87
CA LEU A 297 7.61 -1.11 -18.01
C LEU A 297 8.38 -2.23 -18.74
N ARG A 298 9.68 -2.28 -18.47
CA ARG A 298 10.61 -3.29 -18.99
C ARG A 298 11.48 -3.84 -17.84
N PRO A 299 11.98 -5.07 -17.94
CA PRO A 299 12.99 -5.55 -17.01
C PRO A 299 14.18 -4.58 -16.91
N GLY A 300 14.62 -4.30 -15.68
CA GLY A 300 15.63 -3.29 -15.36
C GLY A 300 15.05 -1.93 -14.95
N ASP A 301 13.77 -1.65 -15.18
CA ASP A 301 13.16 -0.40 -14.76
C ASP A 301 13.01 -0.31 -13.24
N SER A 302 13.35 0.87 -12.70
CA SER A 302 13.09 1.25 -11.30
C SER A 302 11.80 2.06 -11.23
N ILE A 303 10.87 1.62 -10.38
CA ILE A 303 9.59 2.29 -10.14
C ILE A 303 9.63 2.92 -8.76
N GLU A 304 9.25 4.18 -8.64
CA GLU A 304 9.06 4.88 -7.39
C GLU A 304 7.65 5.48 -7.34
N ALA A 305 6.79 4.94 -6.47
CA ALA A 305 5.44 5.45 -6.22
C ALA A 305 5.40 6.18 -4.88
N LYS A 306 4.84 7.39 -4.85
CA LYS A 306 4.80 8.24 -3.67
C LYS A 306 3.39 8.80 -3.46
N VAL A 307 2.95 8.76 -2.20
CA VAL A 307 1.77 9.51 -1.73
C VAL A 307 2.22 10.39 -0.58
N GLU A 308 1.76 11.63 -0.58
CA GLU A 308 2.09 12.62 0.43
C GLU A 308 1.87 12.07 1.84
N ASN A 309 2.79 12.34 2.76
CA ASN A 309 2.85 11.84 4.15
C ASN A 309 3.05 10.32 4.32
N LEU A 310 2.86 9.49 3.29
CA LEU A 310 2.93 8.03 3.40
C LEU A 310 4.30 7.43 3.04
N GLY A 311 5.20 8.23 2.47
CA GLY A 311 6.53 7.80 2.05
C GLY A 311 6.61 7.43 0.58
N SER A 312 7.68 6.71 0.21
CA SER A 312 8.00 6.31 -1.17
C SER A 312 8.20 4.81 -1.25
N LEU A 313 7.39 4.16 -2.07
CA LEU A 313 7.43 2.74 -2.38
C LEU A 313 8.30 2.55 -3.63
N GLN A 314 9.40 1.81 -3.50
CA GLN A 314 10.33 1.55 -4.59
C GLN A 314 10.36 0.07 -4.93
N ASN A 315 10.34 -0.26 -6.22
CA ASN A 315 10.42 -1.62 -6.72
C ASN A 315 11.19 -1.65 -8.04
N MET A 316 11.83 -2.76 -8.34
CA MET A 316 12.53 -2.96 -9.60
C MET A 316 11.80 -4.03 -10.42
N VAL A 317 11.65 -3.79 -11.71
CA VAL A 317 11.11 -4.79 -12.64
C VAL A 317 12.22 -5.77 -13.00
N VAL A 318 11.93 -7.07 -12.89
CA VAL A 318 12.88 -8.14 -13.21
C VAL A 318 12.26 -9.15 -14.16
N ASP A 319 13.08 -9.79 -14.99
CA ASP A 319 12.63 -10.91 -15.81
C ASP A 319 12.17 -12.09 -14.95
N MET A 320 11.12 -12.76 -15.40
CA MET A 320 10.75 -14.05 -14.85
C MET A 320 11.89 -15.05 -15.06
N GLN A 321 12.53 -15.49 -13.98
CA GLN A 321 13.52 -16.57 -14.04
C GLN A 321 12.87 -17.83 -14.65
N PRO A 322 13.60 -18.64 -15.45
CA PRO A 322 13.09 -19.91 -15.89
C PRO A 322 12.73 -20.75 -14.65
N PRO A 323 11.63 -21.54 -14.69
CA PRO A 323 11.36 -22.46 -13.61
C PRO A 323 12.62 -23.31 -13.39
N TYR A 324 12.98 -23.51 -12.13
CA TYR A 324 14.09 -24.41 -11.75
C TYR A 324 13.98 -25.65 -12.63
N SER A 325 14.93 -25.83 -13.53
CA SER A 325 15.07 -27.11 -14.19
C SER A 325 15.41 -28.08 -13.05
N SER A 326 14.46 -28.92 -12.66
CA SER A 326 14.77 -30.07 -11.83
C SER A 326 15.95 -30.75 -12.50
N SER A 327 17.14 -30.61 -11.93
CA SER A 327 18.26 -31.38 -12.33
C SER A 327 17.81 -32.85 -12.18
N LYS A 328 17.51 -33.49 -13.33
CA LYS A 328 17.35 -34.92 -13.39
C LYS A 328 18.67 -35.47 -12.86
N LYS A 329 18.67 -35.97 -11.63
CA LYS A 329 19.58 -36.99 -11.19
C LYS A 329 18.94 -38.35 -11.45
#